data_78dff64bb4df1e0da035c7d668f84b91
#
_entry.id   78dff64bb4df1e0da035c7d668f84b91
#
_cell.length_a   1.000
_cell.length_b   1.000
_cell.length_c   1.000
_cell.angle_alpha   90.00
_cell.angle_beta   90.00
_cell.angle_gamma   90.00
#
_symmetry.space_group_name_H-M   'P 1'
#
loop_
_entity.id
_entity.type
_entity.pdbx_description
1 polymer ?
#
loop_
_entity_poly.entity_id
_entity_poly.type
_entity_poly.pdbx_seq_one_letter_code
_entity_poly.pdbx_strand_id
1 'polypeptide(L)'
;MPSTSTLPVGQPCWAELPTPDLGSTQDFYRSVLGWDFETRRDDKGAEYTVATLFGETVAGLRAHDGQVRDWTLYLAVADLARSAHQVRRFGGSVLEEPQVLPGLGAKVLIDDPSGATVGLCQPARDWSFTVGLPGSLVWAELVTPRPTLADRFFGALFGYEQQQIADGTRVDHVIWYVEGESVLARVRMNLDSAEPVPPRWIAHFAIDPDVGFDETLERARAAGARLRFKPYGSSIGKVVVLSDPLGTRFALIDPSQVVNEYDSPPEDPYDD
;
A
#
# COMPACT_ATOMS: atom_id res chain seq x y z
N MET A 1 -17.44 22.55 -16.63
CA MET A 1 -17.19 21.16 -17.04
C MET A 1 -16.28 20.57 -15.99
N PRO A 2 -16.71 19.60 -15.17
CA PRO A 2 -15.76 18.92 -14.30
C PRO A 2 -14.76 18.18 -15.20
N SER A 3 -13.48 18.47 -15.01
CA SER A 3 -12.36 17.77 -15.64
C SER A 3 -12.42 16.33 -15.15
N THR A 4 -12.70 15.38 -16.00
CA THR A 4 -12.52 13.96 -15.71
C THR A 4 -11.01 13.73 -15.62
N SER A 5 -10.47 13.93 -14.43
CA SER A 5 -9.09 13.56 -14.12
C SER A 5 -9.03 12.04 -14.16
N THR A 6 -8.60 11.49 -15.27
CA THR A 6 -8.18 10.09 -15.32
C THR A 6 -6.92 9.99 -14.44
N LEU A 7 -6.96 9.15 -13.41
CA LEU A 7 -5.78 8.88 -12.59
C LEU A 7 -4.62 8.48 -13.51
N PRO A 8 -3.43 9.05 -13.33
CA PRO A 8 -2.26 8.66 -14.10
C PRO A 8 -1.97 7.17 -13.95
N VAL A 9 -1.57 6.56 -15.07
CA VAL A 9 -1.20 5.14 -15.10
C VAL A 9 -0.04 4.88 -14.15
N GLY A 10 -0.14 3.83 -13.33
CA GLY A 10 0.87 3.47 -12.34
C GLY A 10 0.70 4.12 -10.96
N GLN A 11 -0.22 5.05 -10.79
CA GLN A 11 -0.49 5.61 -9.46
C GLN A 11 -1.37 4.67 -8.61
N PRO A 12 -1.20 4.66 -7.27
CA PRO A 12 -2.13 4.00 -6.38
C PRO A 12 -3.57 4.51 -6.59
N CYS A 13 -4.49 3.59 -6.82
CA CYS A 13 -5.90 3.92 -7.04
C CYS A 13 -6.85 3.16 -6.13
N TRP A 14 -6.34 2.24 -5.32
CA TRP A 14 -7.08 1.49 -4.34
C TRP A 14 -6.14 0.77 -3.37
N ALA A 15 -6.59 0.56 -2.14
CA ALA A 15 -5.97 -0.34 -1.17
C ALA A 15 -7.05 -1.25 -0.57
N GLU A 16 -6.80 -2.55 -0.52
CA GLU A 16 -7.75 -3.54 -0.02
C GLU A 16 -7.07 -4.48 0.97
N LEU A 17 -7.73 -4.76 2.09
CA LEU A 17 -7.27 -5.74 3.07
C LEU A 17 -8.19 -6.96 3.07
N PRO A 18 -7.70 -8.12 2.57
CA PRO A 18 -8.36 -9.40 2.82
C PRO A 18 -8.18 -9.80 4.28
N THR A 19 -9.26 -10.03 5.01
CA THR A 19 -9.21 -10.34 6.44
C THR A 19 -10.10 -11.53 6.81
N PRO A 20 -9.66 -12.40 7.74
CA PRO A 20 -10.49 -13.48 8.24
C PRO A 20 -11.56 -13.01 9.25
N ASP A 21 -11.41 -11.79 9.80
CA ASP A 21 -12.33 -11.22 10.78
C ASP A 21 -12.58 -9.74 10.48
N LEU A 22 -13.67 -9.49 9.72
CA LEU A 22 -14.08 -8.13 9.35
C LEU A 22 -14.39 -7.28 10.57
N GLY A 23 -15.05 -7.85 11.61
CA GLY A 23 -15.44 -7.09 12.80
C GLY A 23 -14.23 -6.56 13.55
N SER A 24 -13.32 -7.45 13.93
CA SER A 24 -12.07 -7.06 14.61
C SER A 24 -11.23 -6.09 13.79
N THR A 25 -11.17 -6.28 12.47
CA THR A 25 -10.44 -5.38 11.57
C THR A 25 -11.07 -3.99 11.53
N GLN A 26 -12.39 -3.91 11.40
CA GLN A 26 -13.12 -2.63 11.41
C GLN A 26 -12.93 -1.88 12.72
N ASP A 27 -13.04 -2.57 13.87
CA ASP A 27 -12.89 -1.95 15.18
C ASP A 27 -11.48 -1.39 15.38
N PHE A 28 -10.47 -2.13 14.91
CA PHE A 28 -9.08 -1.68 14.95
C PHE A 28 -8.86 -0.41 14.12
N TYR A 29 -9.17 -0.43 12.82
CA TYR A 29 -8.92 0.72 11.96
C TYR A 29 -9.83 1.91 12.26
N ARG A 30 -11.03 1.70 12.79
CA ARG A 30 -11.88 2.77 13.35
C ARG A 30 -11.18 3.46 14.51
N SER A 31 -10.62 2.69 15.43
CA SER A 31 -9.93 3.25 16.62
C SER A 31 -8.66 4.02 16.26
N VAL A 32 -7.89 3.53 15.28
CA VAL A 32 -6.56 4.06 14.96
C VAL A 32 -6.63 5.18 13.91
N LEU A 33 -7.42 4.99 12.85
CA LEU A 33 -7.46 5.88 11.69
C LEU A 33 -8.78 6.68 11.57
N GLY A 34 -9.75 6.43 12.46
CA GLY A 34 -11.03 7.15 12.43
C GLY A 34 -11.97 6.72 11.31
N TRP A 35 -11.79 5.52 10.75
CA TRP A 35 -12.60 5.06 9.63
C TRP A 35 -14.04 4.72 10.03
N ASP A 36 -14.98 5.11 9.17
CA ASP A 36 -16.32 4.55 9.11
C ASP A 36 -16.38 3.45 8.05
N PHE A 37 -17.40 2.58 8.13
CA PHE A 37 -17.49 1.44 7.22
C PHE A 37 -18.89 1.32 6.63
N GLU A 38 -18.95 1.06 5.31
CA GLU A 38 -20.16 0.80 4.57
C GLU A 38 -20.07 -0.58 3.91
N THR A 39 -21.12 -1.40 4.05
CA THR A 39 -21.24 -2.64 3.29
C THR A 39 -21.92 -2.35 1.97
N ARG A 40 -21.25 -2.70 0.87
CA ARG A 40 -21.78 -2.62 -0.49
C ARG A 40 -21.95 -4.02 -1.05
N ARG A 41 -22.79 -4.16 -2.08
CA ARG A 41 -22.99 -5.41 -2.80
C ARG A 41 -22.66 -5.24 -4.26
N ASP A 42 -22.01 -6.25 -4.83
CA ASP A 42 -21.81 -6.31 -6.28
C ASP A 42 -23.09 -6.80 -6.99
N ASP A 43 -23.09 -6.80 -8.32
CA ASP A 43 -24.21 -7.23 -9.14
C ASP A 43 -24.58 -8.71 -8.98
N LYS A 44 -23.68 -9.50 -8.36
CA LYS A 44 -23.88 -10.92 -8.05
C LYS A 44 -24.34 -11.12 -6.60
N GLY A 45 -24.48 -10.02 -5.84
CA GLY A 45 -24.88 -10.05 -4.43
C GLY A 45 -23.74 -10.33 -3.44
N ALA A 46 -22.49 -10.41 -3.90
CA ALA A 46 -21.35 -10.55 -3.01
C ALA A 46 -21.10 -9.24 -2.23
N GLU A 47 -20.95 -9.37 -0.93
CA GLU A 47 -20.71 -8.23 -0.05
C GLU A 47 -19.23 -7.87 0.00
N TYR A 48 -18.95 -6.57 -0.04
CA TYR A 48 -17.65 -6.02 0.27
C TYR A 48 -17.80 -4.77 1.14
N THR A 49 -16.81 -4.52 1.97
CA THR A 49 -16.82 -3.40 2.89
C THR A 49 -15.91 -2.29 2.37
N VAL A 50 -16.41 -1.07 2.36
CA VAL A 50 -15.67 0.13 2.02
C VAL A 50 -15.43 0.92 3.30
N ALA A 51 -14.18 1.31 3.53
CA ALA A 51 -13.80 2.25 4.57
C ALA A 51 -13.93 3.70 4.04
N THR A 52 -14.49 4.56 4.86
CA THR A 52 -14.68 5.98 4.52
C THR A 52 -14.14 6.90 5.62
N LEU A 53 -13.70 8.09 5.20
CA LEU A 53 -13.35 9.21 6.08
C LEU A 53 -14.13 10.43 5.61
N PHE A 54 -14.93 11.02 6.48
CA PHE A 54 -15.79 12.18 6.13
C PHE A 54 -16.66 11.93 4.89
N GLY A 55 -17.05 10.67 4.65
CA GLY A 55 -17.82 10.26 3.48
C GLY A 55 -16.99 9.96 2.23
N GLU A 56 -15.68 10.21 2.25
CA GLU A 56 -14.77 9.88 1.15
C GLU A 56 -14.21 8.47 1.27
N THR A 57 -14.11 7.75 0.18
CA THR A 57 -13.63 6.37 0.15
C THR A 57 -12.10 6.31 0.29
N VAL A 58 -11.60 5.56 1.26
CA VAL A 58 -10.16 5.50 1.59
C VAL A 58 -9.55 4.09 1.55
N ALA A 59 -10.35 3.03 1.65
CA ALA A 59 -9.88 1.65 1.58
C ALA A 59 -11.03 0.65 1.39
N GLY A 60 -10.68 -0.61 1.10
CA GLY A 60 -11.61 -1.73 1.12
C GLY A 60 -11.21 -2.81 2.11
N LEU A 61 -12.20 -3.49 2.65
CA LEU A 61 -12.02 -4.71 3.43
C LEU A 61 -12.81 -5.84 2.77
N ARG A 62 -12.20 -7.01 2.65
CA ARG A 62 -12.84 -8.17 2.07
C ARG A 62 -12.72 -9.38 2.99
N ALA A 63 -13.84 -10.02 3.29
CA ALA A 63 -13.82 -11.29 4.00
C ALA A 63 -13.00 -12.32 3.21
N HIS A 64 -12.12 -13.03 3.89
CA HIS A 64 -11.26 -14.03 3.29
C HIS A 64 -11.06 -15.20 4.26
N ASP A 65 -11.50 -16.39 3.84
CA ASP A 65 -11.28 -17.61 4.61
C ASP A 65 -9.84 -18.08 4.44
N GLY A 66 -9.01 -17.91 5.46
CA GLY A 66 -7.63 -18.37 5.39
C GLY A 66 -6.66 -17.60 6.28
N GLN A 67 -5.37 -17.68 5.92
CA GLN A 67 -4.32 -16.97 6.65
C GLN A 67 -4.43 -15.46 6.47
N VAL A 68 -3.98 -14.73 7.48
CA VAL A 68 -3.83 -13.27 7.42
C VAL A 68 -2.98 -12.88 6.21
N ARG A 69 -3.42 -11.86 5.52
CA ARG A 69 -2.73 -11.30 4.36
C ARG A 69 -2.35 -9.86 4.63
N ASP A 70 -1.34 -9.38 3.91
CA ASP A 70 -0.96 -7.97 3.93
C ASP A 70 -1.94 -7.12 3.10
N TRP A 71 -1.86 -5.81 3.26
CA TRP A 71 -2.56 -4.86 2.41
C TRP A 71 -2.22 -5.08 0.94
N THR A 72 -3.22 -5.15 0.11
CA THR A 72 -3.07 -5.21 -1.35
C THR A 72 -3.24 -3.81 -1.91
N LEU A 73 -2.16 -3.28 -2.47
CA LEU A 73 -2.19 -2.02 -3.22
C LEU A 73 -2.63 -2.30 -4.64
N TYR A 74 -3.46 -1.42 -5.21
CA TYR A 74 -3.85 -1.48 -6.63
C TYR A 74 -3.33 -0.26 -7.37
N LEU A 75 -2.69 -0.50 -8.51
CA LEU A 75 -2.13 0.52 -9.39
C LEU A 75 -3.03 0.73 -10.60
N ALA A 76 -3.26 2.00 -10.93
CA ALA A 76 -4.14 2.38 -12.04
C ALA A 76 -3.57 1.94 -13.39
N VAL A 77 -4.43 1.38 -14.24
CA VAL A 77 -4.12 1.05 -15.63
C VAL A 77 -5.23 1.56 -16.56
N ALA A 78 -4.87 1.95 -17.77
CA ALA A 78 -5.84 2.42 -18.75
C ALA A 78 -6.61 1.26 -19.42
N ASP A 79 -5.99 0.07 -19.52
CA ASP A 79 -6.53 -1.13 -20.15
C ASP A 79 -6.03 -2.35 -19.37
N LEU A 80 -6.92 -2.96 -18.60
CA LEU A 80 -6.58 -4.08 -17.71
C LEU A 80 -6.13 -5.31 -18.50
N ALA A 81 -6.79 -5.64 -19.61
CA ALA A 81 -6.46 -6.82 -20.41
C ALA A 81 -5.07 -6.69 -21.04
N ARG A 82 -4.77 -5.52 -21.60
CA ARG A 82 -3.45 -5.20 -22.15
C ARG A 82 -2.38 -5.27 -21.06
N SER A 83 -2.64 -4.67 -19.89
CA SER A 83 -1.69 -4.66 -18.78
C SER A 83 -1.44 -6.06 -18.24
N ALA A 84 -2.46 -6.90 -18.09
CA ALA A 84 -2.31 -8.31 -17.71
C ALA A 84 -1.46 -9.11 -18.71
N HIS A 85 -1.56 -8.83 -20.01
CA HIS A 85 -0.68 -9.42 -21.01
C HIS A 85 0.78 -8.94 -20.86
N GLN A 86 0.98 -7.62 -20.61
CA GLN A 86 2.31 -7.05 -20.37
C GLN A 86 2.97 -7.62 -19.11
N VAL A 87 2.22 -7.84 -18.03
CA VAL A 87 2.70 -8.50 -16.81
C VAL A 87 3.39 -9.82 -17.16
N ARG A 88 2.70 -10.70 -17.90
CA ARG A 88 3.29 -11.99 -18.31
C ARG A 88 4.52 -11.82 -19.18
N ARG A 89 4.49 -10.85 -20.10
CA ARG A 89 5.63 -10.54 -20.99
C ARG A 89 6.86 -10.06 -20.23
N PHE A 90 6.68 -9.34 -19.13
CA PHE A 90 7.77 -8.80 -18.30
C PHE A 90 8.17 -9.72 -17.15
N GLY A 91 7.67 -10.96 -17.13
CA GLY A 91 8.08 -12.00 -16.19
C GLY A 91 7.28 -12.08 -14.90
N GLY A 92 6.20 -11.31 -14.77
CA GLY A 92 5.23 -11.44 -13.68
C GLY A 92 4.18 -12.54 -13.96
N SER A 93 3.33 -12.78 -12.98
CA SER A 93 2.24 -13.75 -13.05
C SER A 93 0.89 -13.08 -12.82
N VAL A 94 -0.14 -13.52 -13.50
CA VAL A 94 -1.53 -13.13 -13.23
C VAL A 94 -2.14 -14.23 -12.37
N LEU A 95 -2.60 -13.88 -11.18
CA LEU A 95 -3.00 -14.82 -10.13
C LEU A 95 -4.46 -15.25 -10.24
N GLU A 96 -5.31 -14.40 -10.79
CA GLU A 96 -6.76 -14.65 -10.91
C GLU A 96 -7.32 -14.04 -12.19
N GLU A 97 -8.53 -14.45 -12.57
CA GLU A 97 -9.24 -13.81 -13.68
C GLU A 97 -9.68 -12.39 -13.28
N PRO A 98 -9.70 -11.44 -14.23
CA PRO A 98 -10.17 -10.08 -13.96
C PRO A 98 -11.57 -10.06 -13.35
N GLN A 99 -11.75 -9.29 -12.31
CA GLN A 99 -13.00 -9.08 -11.60
C GLN A 99 -13.52 -7.68 -11.86
N VAL A 100 -14.82 -7.54 -12.08
CA VAL A 100 -15.49 -6.23 -12.18
C VAL A 100 -16.23 -5.99 -10.87
N LEU A 101 -15.88 -4.90 -10.19
CA LEU A 101 -16.58 -4.44 -9.00
C LEU A 101 -17.35 -3.17 -9.35
N PRO A 102 -18.67 -3.15 -9.13
CA PRO A 102 -19.50 -1.97 -9.39
C PRO A 102 -19.00 -0.74 -8.64
N GLY A 103 -18.88 0.38 -9.35
CA GLY A 103 -18.36 1.64 -8.81
C GLY A 103 -16.83 1.67 -8.58
N LEU A 104 -16.14 0.54 -8.62
CA LEU A 104 -14.67 0.49 -8.50
C LEU A 104 -14.01 0.37 -9.89
N GLY A 105 -14.54 -0.47 -10.75
CA GLY A 105 -13.96 -0.78 -12.04
C GLY A 105 -13.54 -2.25 -12.17
N ALA A 106 -12.62 -2.53 -13.07
CA ALA A 106 -12.07 -3.86 -13.27
C ALA A 106 -10.71 -4.00 -12.59
N LYS A 107 -10.49 -5.09 -11.87
CA LYS A 107 -9.26 -5.35 -11.14
C LYS A 107 -8.73 -6.77 -11.36
N VAL A 108 -7.44 -6.97 -11.14
CA VAL A 108 -6.76 -8.27 -11.17
C VAL A 108 -5.58 -8.28 -10.21
N LEU A 109 -5.29 -9.42 -9.60
CA LEU A 109 -4.08 -9.60 -8.79
C LEU A 109 -2.97 -10.20 -9.65
N ILE A 110 -1.77 -9.69 -9.42
CA ILE A 110 -0.55 -10.14 -10.08
C ILE A 110 0.57 -10.33 -9.06
N ASP A 111 1.54 -11.20 -9.39
CA ASP A 111 2.85 -11.19 -8.76
C ASP A 111 3.86 -10.55 -9.69
N ASP A 112 4.70 -9.68 -9.15
CA ASP A 112 5.87 -9.19 -9.85
C ASP A 112 6.98 -10.29 -9.89
N PRO A 113 8.03 -10.15 -10.71
CA PRO A 113 9.12 -11.14 -10.77
C PRO A 113 9.93 -11.25 -9.47
N SER A 114 9.80 -10.32 -8.55
CA SER A 114 10.41 -10.40 -7.22
C SER A 114 9.60 -11.28 -6.27
N GLY A 115 8.33 -11.54 -6.60
CA GLY A 115 7.40 -12.38 -5.86
C GLY A 115 6.43 -11.60 -4.98
N ALA A 116 6.37 -10.28 -5.12
CA ALA A 116 5.40 -9.46 -4.39
C ALA A 116 4.06 -9.41 -5.13
N THR A 117 2.97 -9.60 -4.38
CA THR A 117 1.61 -9.47 -4.91
C THR A 117 1.19 -8.01 -4.92
N VAL A 118 0.63 -7.55 -6.04
CA VAL A 118 0.04 -6.22 -6.22
C VAL A 118 -1.20 -6.33 -7.12
N GLY A 119 -2.14 -5.41 -6.97
CA GLY A 119 -3.30 -5.31 -7.84
C GLY A 119 -3.06 -4.37 -9.02
N LEU A 120 -3.68 -4.66 -10.15
CA LEU A 120 -3.92 -3.70 -11.22
C LEU A 120 -5.41 -3.37 -11.25
N CYS A 121 -5.74 -2.11 -11.42
CA CYS A 121 -7.12 -1.68 -11.51
C CYS A 121 -7.30 -0.72 -12.70
N GLN A 122 -8.32 -0.98 -13.50
CA GLN A 122 -8.87 -0.02 -14.46
C GLN A 122 -10.06 0.65 -13.79
N PRO A 123 -9.89 1.86 -13.20
CA PRO A 123 -10.94 2.51 -12.43
C PRO A 123 -12.18 2.80 -13.26
N ALA A 124 -13.36 2.70 -12.65
CA ALA A 124 -14.60 3.21 -13.24
C ALA A 124 -14.53 4.75 -13.38
N ARG A 125 -15.36 5.32 -14.26
CA ARG A 125 -15.35 6.77 -14.52
C ARG A 125 -15.74 7.62 -13.31
N ASP A 126 -16.58 7.09 -12.46
CA ASP A 126 -17.10 7.70 -11.23
C ASP A 126 -16.36 7.20 -9.97
N TRP A 127 -15.26 6.48 -10.17
CA TRP A 127 -14.45 6.00 -9.07
C TRP A 127 -13.74 7.15 -8.35
N SER A 128 -13.85 7.17 -7.04
CA SER A 128 -13.09 8.05 -6.18
C SER A 128 -12.30 7.21 -5.16
N PHE A 129 -11.05 7.51 -5.00
CA PHE A 129 -10.17 6.99 -3.97
C PHE A 129 -9.38 8.15 -3.39
N THR A 130 -9.58 8.40 -2.13
CA THR A 130 -8.98 9.54 -1.45
C THR A 130 -7.66 9.14 -0.83
N VAL A 131 -6.61 9.88 -1.17
CA VAL A 131 -5.24 9.76 -0.65
C VAL A 131 -4.79 11.12 -0.12
N GLY A 132 -3.78 11.11 0.75
CA GLY A 132 -3.15 12.33 1.23
C GLY A 132 -3.89 13.04 2.37
N LEU A 133 -5.03 12.52 2.84
CA LEU A 133 -5.72 13.02 4.02
C LEU A 133 -5.27 12.28 5.29
N PRO A 134 -5.37 12.90 6.48
CA PRO A 134 -5.23 12.21 7.74
C PRO A 134 -6.10 10.95 7.78
N GLY A 135 -5.53 9.82 8.17
CA GLY A 135 -6.20 8.51 8.16
C GLY A 135 -6.27 7.81 6.81
N SER A 136 -5.87 8.43 5.70
CA SER A 136 -5.85 7.80 4.39
C SER A 136 -4.44 7.33 3.97
N LEU A 137 -4.36 6.54 2.90
CA LEU A 137 -3.10 6.15 2.27
C LEU A 137 -2.37 7.39 1.77
N VAL A 138 -1.09 7.52 2.11
CA VAL A 138 -0.22 8.61 1.63
C VAL A 138 1.03 8.10 0.93
N TRP A 139 1.43 6.86 1.21
CA TRP A 139 2.62 6.25 0.64
C TRP A 139 2.51 4.73 0.62
N ALA A 140 3.31 4.07 -0.20
CA ALA A 140 3.51 2.64 -0.11
C ALA A 140 4.92 2.26 -0.56
N GLU A 141 5.48 1.24 0.08
CA GLU A 141 6.82 0.73 -0.20
C GLU A 141 6.81 -0.76 -0.49
N LEU A 142 7.51 -1.15 -1.54
CA LEU A 142 7.79 -2.53 -1.83
C LEU A 142 9.07 -2.96 -1.10
N VAL A 143 8.94 -3.86 -0.15
CA VAL A 143 10.08 -4.49 0.53
C VAL A 143 10.39 -5.80 -0.19
N THR A 144 11.57 -5.90 -0.80
CA THR A 144 11.92 -7.06 -1.63
C THR A 144 13.40 -7.43 -1.53
N PRO A 145 13.72 -8.74 -1.49
CA PRO A 145 15.10 -9.20 -1.57
C PRO A 145 15.68 -9.14 -3.00
N ARG A 146 14.83 -8.84 -4.00
CA ARG A 146 15.20 -8.80 -5.42
C ARG A 146 14.86 -7.46 -6.09
N PRO A 147 15.43 -6.33 -5.59
CA PRO A 147 15.05 -4.98 -6.00
C PRO A 147 15.22 -4.73 -7.50
N THR A 148 16.30 -5.23 -8.12
CA THR A 148 16.55 -5.06 -9.56
C THR A 148 15.45 -5.70 -10.43
N LEU A 149 14.83 -6.80 -10.00
CA LEU A 149 13.73 -7.41 -10.74
C LEU A 149 12.48 -6.55 -10.66
N ALA A 150 12.17 -6.00 -9.47
CA ALA A 150 11.07 -5.08 -9.28
C ALA A 150 11.26 -3.78 -10.10
N ASP A 151 12.44 -3.15 -10.02
CA ASP A 151 12.76 -1.93 -10.74
C ASP A 151 12.57 -2.09 -12.27
N ARG A 152 13.05 -3.20 -12.83
CA ARG A 152 12.88 -3.50 -14.27
C ARG A 152 11.44 -3.75 -14.65
N PHE A 153 10.71 -4.50 -13.81
CA PHE A 153 9.33 -4.85 -14.07
C PHE A 153 8.41 -3.61 -14.04
N PHE A 154 8.45 -2.85 -12.96
CA PHE A 154 7.59 -1.67 -12.82
C PHE A 154 8.00 -0.54 -13.77
N GLY A 155 9.31 -0.38 -14.05
CA GLY A 155 9.81 0.52 -15.09
C GLY A 155 9.29 0.15 -16.48
N ALA A 156 9.27 -1.16 -16.84
CA ALA A 156 8.74 -1.62 -18.13
C ALA A 156 7.21 -1.54 -18.23
N LEU A 157 6.49 -1.76 -17.10
CA LEU A 157 5.04 -1.78 -17.08
C LEU A 157 4.43 -0.37 -17.07
N PHE A 158 5.01 0.55 -16.30
CA PHE A 158 4.45 1.88 -16.03
C PHE A 158 5.32 3.04 -16.52
N GLY A 159 6.56 2.76 -16.95
CA GLY A 159 7.50 3.82 -17.33
C GLY A 159 8.09 4.57 -16.12
N TYR A 160 8.14 3.96 -14.96
CA TYR A 160 8.67 4.62 -13.76
C TYR A 160 10.12 5.08 -13.95
N GLU A 161 10.36 6.35 -13.68
CA GLU A 161 11.68 6.88 -13.45
C GLU A 161 12.14 6.54 -12.03
N GLN A 162 13.44 6.29 -11.84
CA GLN A 162 13.99 5.75 -10.62
C GLN A 162 15.02 6.70 -10.03
N GLN A 163 14.88 7.03 -8.75
CA GLN A 163 15.86 7.83 -8.03
C GLN A 163 16.35 7.07 -6.79
N GLN A 164 17.65 6.76 -6.77
CA GLN A 164 18.30 6.21 -5.58
C GLN A 164 18.39 7.29 -4.49
N ILE A 165 17.86 7.00 -3.29
CA ILE A 165 17.81 7.95 -2.18
C ILE A 165 18.99 7.76 -1.22
N ALA A 166 19.45 6.50 -1.04
CA ALA A 166 20.56 6.16 -0.16
C ALA A 166 21.76 5.65 -0.95
N ASP A 167 22.82 5.23 -0.26
CA ASP A 167 24.09 4.82 -0.87
C ASP A 167 24.02 3.56 -1.75
N GLY A 168 22.88 2.86 -1.73
CA GLY A 168 22.64 1.65 -2.52
C GLY A 168 23.35 0.40 -1.98
N THR A 169 24.12 0.53 -0.89
CA THR A 169 24.88 -0.56 -0.28
C THR A 169 24.37 -0.98 1.09
N ARG A 170 24.29 -0.04 2.03
CA ARG A 170 23.69 -0.29 3.35
C ARG A 170 22.18 -0.17 3.32
N VAL A 171 21.68 0.89 2.70
CA VAL A 171 20.27 1.12 2.45
C VAL A 171 20.07 1.27 0.95
N ASP A 172 19.43 0.31 0.34
CA ASP A 172 19.07 0.36 -1.08
C ASP A 172 17.59 0.73 -1.17
N HIS A 173 17.34 2.03 -1.18
CA HIS A 173 16.04 2.66 -1.25
C HIS A 173 15.90 3.48 -2.52
N VAL A 174 14.94 3.16 -3.36
CA VAL A 174 14.63 3.87 -4.60
C VAL A 174 13.22 4.40 -4.55
N ILE A 175 13.04 5.65 -4.92
CA ILE A 175 11.74 6.25 -5.19
C ILE A 175 11.43 6.12 -6.68
N TRP A 176 10.20 5.73 -7.00
CA TRP A 176 9.66 5.67 -8.35
C TRP A 176 8.80 6.90 -8.64
N TYR A 177 9.01 7.48 -9.83
CA TYR A 177 8.32 8.69 -10.28
C TYR A 177 7.53 8.42 -11.56
N VAL A 178 6.41 9.11 -11.69
CA VAL A 178 5.60 9.22 -12.92
C VAL A 178 5.37 10.69 -13.19
N GLU A 179 5.69 11.17 -14.39
CA GLU A 179 5.50 12.57 -14.79
C GLU A 179 6.10 13.58 -13.79
N GLY A 180 7.22 13.21 -13.15
CA GLY A 180 7.91 14.04 -12.16
C GLY A 180 7.36 13.98 -10.74
N GLU A 181 6.26 13.28 -10.52
CA GLU A 181 5.67 13.08 -9.20
C GLU A 181 6.12 11.75 -8.60
N SER A 182 6.52 11.75 -7.32
CA SER A 182 6.85 10.54 -6.59
C SER A 182 5.58 9.74 -6.30
N VAL A 183 5.57 8.46 -6.67
CA VAL A 183 4.36 7.63 -6.54
C VAL A 183 4.50 6.50 -5.54
N LEU A 184 5.68 5.88 -5.47
CA LEU A 184 5.95 4.70 -4.66
C LEU A 184 7.44 4.60 -4.37
N ALA A 185 7.82 3.73 -3.44
CA ALA A 185 9.22 3.37 -3.27
C ALA A 185 9.40 1.85 -3.24
N ARG A 186 10.67 1.44 -3.34
CA ARG A 186 11.09 0.10 -2.98
C ARG A 186 12.31 0.14 -2.08
N VAL A 187 12.35 -0.78 -1.15
CA VAL A 187 13.45 -0.99 -0.21
C VAL A 187 13.98 -2.40 -0.38
N ARG A 188 15.32 -2.55 -0.39
CA ARG A 188 15.92 -3.88 -0.35
C ARG A 188 15.73 -4.46 1.04
N MET A 189 15.15 -5.65 1.08
CA MET A 189 15.14 -6.47 2.27
C MET A 189 16.56 -6.96 2.57
N ASN A 190 16.98 -6.88 3.82
CA ASN A 190 18.23 -7.50 4.27
C ASN A 190 18.11 -9.03 4.20
N LEU A 191 19.07 -9.68 3.57
CA LEU A 191 19.11 -11.14 3.39
C LEU A 191 19.82 -11.86 4.56
N ASP A 192 20.38 -11.12 5.50
CA ASP A 192 21.13 -11.67 6.65
C ASP A 192 20.20 -12.16 7.78
N SER A 193 18.89 -11.97 7.65
CA SER A 193 17.89 -12.54 8.55
C SER A 193 17.84 -14.06 8.44
N ALA A 194 17.74 -14.75 9.58
CA ALA A 194 17.79 -16.21 9.67
C ALA A 194 16.63 -16.92 8.93
N GLU A 195 15.56 -16.19 8.60
CA GLU A 195 14.41 -16.68 7.83
C GLU A 195 14.13 -15.75 6.64
N PRO A 196 14.05 -16.29 5.41
CA PRO A 196 13.69 -15.49 4.25
C PRO A 196 12.22 -15.03 4.37
N VAL A 197 12.03 -13.74 4.58
CA VAL A 197 10.71 -13.13 4.62
C VAL A 197 10.23 -12.90 3.17
N PRO A 198 8.97 -13.25 2.82
CA PRO A 198 8.47 -13.00 1.47
C PRO A 198 8.39 -11.50 1.17
N PRO A 199 8.65 -11.11 -0.09
CA PRO A 199 8.49 -9.71 -0.50
C PRO A 199 7.04 -9.26 -0.30
N ARG A 200 6.85 -7.97 0.04
CA ARG A 200 5.54 -7.42 0.38
C ARG A 200 5.45 -5.93 0.14
N TRP A 201 4.23 -5.44 0.02
CA TRP A 201 3.94 -4.02 0.07
C TRP A 201 3.57 -3.60 1.49
N ILE A 202 4.11 -2.46 1.92
CA ILE A 202 3.75 -1.80 3.18
C ILE A 202 2.95 -0.55 2.83
N ALA A 203 1.68 -0.52 3.21
CA ALA A 203 0.83 0.65 3.07
C ALA A 203 1.09 1.61 4.24
N HIS A 204 1.31 2.90 3.94
CA HIS A 204 1.53 3.94 4.93
C HIS A 204 0.30 4.85 5.00
N PHE A 205 -0.32 4.90 6.18
CA PHE A 205 -1.48 5.74 6.45
C PHE A 205 -1.04 6.97 7.25
N ALA A 206 -1.48 8.15 6.82
CA ALA A 206 -1.18 9.38 7.53
C ALA A 206 -1.86 9.40 8.91
N ILE A 207 -1.15 9.87 9.92
CA ILE A 207 -1.78 10.16 11.20
C ILE A 207 -2.57 11.48 11.10
N ASP A 208 -3.52 11.67 12.02
CA ASP A 208 -4.18 12.96 12.19
C ASP A 208 -3.24 13.90 12.94
N PRO A 209 -2.81 15.04 12.35
CA PRO A 209 -1.89 15.98 13.01
C PRO A 209 -2.49 16.62 14.25
N ASP A 210 -3.81 16.75 14.36
CA ASP A 210 -4.49 17.27 15.55
C ASP A 210 -4.44 16.27 16.72
N VAL A 211 -4.33 14.98 16.42
CA VAL A 211 -4.12 13.91 17.41
C VAL A 211 -2.63 13.74 17.72
N GLY A 212 -1.79 13.80 16.71
CA GLY A 212 -0.36 13.65 16.81
C GLY A 212 0.14 12.20 16.79
N PHE A 213 1.44 12.06 16.50
CA PHE A 213 2.09 10.78 16.25
C PHE A 213 2.06 9.85 17.48
N ASP A 214 2.48 10.36 18.63
CA ASP A 214 2.64 9.53 19.82
C ASP A 214 1.28 9.07 20.38
N GLU A 215 0.28 9.92 20.37
CA GLU A 215 -1.09 9.55 20.78
C GLU A 215 -1.71 8.52 19.82
N THR A 216 -1.51 8.68 18.50
CA THR A 216 -1.99 7.69 17.51
C THR A 216 -1.30 6.33 17.69
N LEU A 217 0.01 6.34 18.00
CA LEU A 217 0.75 5.12 18.31
C LEU A 217 0.23 4.44 19.58
N GLU A 218 -0.05 5.19 20.63
CA GLU A 218 -0.62 4.63 21.87
C GLU A 218 -2.04 4.08 21.63
N ARG A 219 -2.88 4.75 20.84
CA ARG A 219 -4.19 4.22 20.43
C ARG A 219 -4.05 2.89 19.67
N ALA A 220 -3.10 2.82 18.73
CA ALA A 220 -2.84 1.59 18.00
C ALA A 220 -2.42 0.44 18.93
N ARG A 221 -1.52 0.72 19.89
CA ARG A 221 -1.10 -0.26 20.91
C ARG A 221 -2.27 -0.70 21.80
N ALA A 222 -3.06 0.23 22.27
CA ALA A 222 -4.23 -0.05 23.09
C ALA A 222 -5.27 -0.89 22.34
N ALA A 223 -5.39 -0.70 21.02
CA ALA A 223 -6.21 -1.50 20.12
C ALA A 223 -5.57 -2.86 19.73
N GLY A 224 -4.38 -3.19 20.26
CA GLY A 224 -3.73 -4.49 20.06
C GLY A 224 -2.66 -4.53 18.97
N ALA A 225 -2.25 -3.39 18.40
CA ALA A 225 -1.15 -3.36 17.46
C ALA A 225 0.17 -3.74 18.13
N ARG A 226 1.02 -4.39 17.35
CA ARG A 226 2.38 -4.76 17.78
C ARG A 226 3.39 -3.94 16.99
N LEU A 227 4.36 -3.39 17.71
CA LEU A 227 5.49 -2.69 17.11
C LEU A 227 6.37 -3.69 16.35
N ARG A 228 6.64 -3.41 15.09
CA ARG A 228 7.57 -4.20 14.26
C ARG A 228 8.93 -3.56 14.22
N PHE A 229 8.95 -2.24 14.18
CA PHE A 229 10.17 -1.46 14.24
C PHE A 229 9.95 -0.19 15.07
N LYS A 230 11.02 0.32 15.69
CA LYS A 230 10.96 1.59 16.45
C LYS A 230 10.64 2.75 15.50
N PRO A 231 9.91 3.77 15.97
CA PRO A 231 9.71 4.99 15.18
C PRO A 231 11.03 5.58 14.68
N TYR A 232 11.07 6.00 13.42
CA TYR A 232 12.22 6.62 12.77
C TYR A 232 11.81 7.79 11.90
N GLY A 233 12.75 8.73 11.68
CA GLY A 233 12.59 9.83 10.74
C GLY A 233 12.99 9.43 9.33
N SER A 234 12.27 9.91 8.34
CA SER A 234 12.58 9.68 6.92
C SER A 234 12.33 10.94 6.08
N SER A 235 12.70 10.90 4.81
CA SER A 235 12.44 11.98 3.86
C SER A 235 10.95 12.18 3.54
N ILE A 236 10.08 11.27 3.97
CA ILE A 236 8.63 11.38 3.80
C ILE A 236 7.89 11.67 5.11
N GLY A 237 8.59 11.69 6.25
CA GLY A 237 8.02 11.97 7.57
C GLY A 237 8.54 11.06 8.67
N LYS A 238 7.97 11.19 9.88
CA LYS A 238 8.21 10.26 10.99
C LYS A 238 7.34 9.03 10.81
N VAL A 239 7.95 7.84 10.75
CA VAL A 239 7.30 6.57 10.42
C VAL A 239 7.40 5.59 11.58
N VAL A 240 6.38 4.75 11.74
CA VAL A 240 6.42 3.54 12.56
C VAL A 240 5.75 2.39 11.82
N VAL A 241 6.40 1.22 11.80
CA VAL A 241 5.84 0.00 11.22
C VAL A 241 5.22 -0.85 12.33
N LEU A 242 3.97 -1.24 12.09
CA LEU A 242 3.15 -1.99 13.03
C LEU A 242 2.57 -3.25 12.37
N SER A 243 2.11 -4.18 13.17
CA SER A 243 1.10 -5.14 12.74
C SER A 243 -0.18 -4.94 13.54
N ASP A 244 -1.32 -5.07 12.88
CA ASP A 244 -2.62 -5.07 13.51
C ASP A 244 -2.83 -6.31 14.42
N PRO A 245 -3.94 -6.44 15.17
CA PRO A 245 -4.19 -7.58 16.05
C PRO A 245 -4.16 -8.94 15.36
N LEU A 246 -4.49 -8.99 14.06
CA LEU A 246 -4.47 -10.21 13.26
C LEU A 246 -3.10 -10.51 12.66
N GLY A 247 -2.18 -9.55 12.63
CA GLY A 247 -0.81 -9.71 12.14
C GLY A 247 -0.53 -9.02 10.81
N THR A 248 -1.50 -8.32 10.19
CA THR A 248 -1.30 -7.54 8.98
C THR A 248 -0.35 -6.38 9.22
N ARG A 249 0.67 -6.23 8.37
CA ARG A 249 1.63 -5.13 8.47
C ARG A 249 1.14 -3.89 7.76
N PHE A 250 1.39 -2.74 8.39
CA PHE A 250 1.15 -1.41 7.85
C PHE A 250 2.06 -0.40 8.55
N ALA A 251 2.16 0.80 8.02
CA ALA A 251 2.86 1.90 8.66
C ALA A 251 1.93 3.06 9.00
N LEU A 252 2.21 3.74 10.10
CA LEU A 252 1.70 5.08 10.41
C LEU A 252 2.78 6.09 10.10
N ILE A 253 2.41 7.19 9.48
CA ILE A 253 3.33 8.25 9.09
C ILE A 253 2.79 9.62 9.48
N ASP A 254 3.67 10.45 10.02
CA ASP A 254 3.45 11.89 10.19
C ASP A 254 4.23 12.65 9.11
N PRO A 255 3.58 13.07 8.01
CA PRO A 255 4.26 13.77 6.93
C PRO A 255 4.77 15.18 7.32
N SER A 256 4.34 15.72 8.47
CA SER A 256 4.81 17.02 8.95
C SER A 256 6.22 16.98 9.57
N GLN A 257 6.68 15.77 9.94
CA GLN A 257 7.96 15.54 10.61
C GLN A 257 9.02 14.96 9.66
N VAL A 258 9.23 15.62 8.52
CA VAL A 258 10.27 15.25 7.54
C VAL A 258 11.66 15.50 8.10
N VAL A 259 12.57 14.55 7.95
CA VAL A 259 13.98 14.67 8.29
C VAL A 259 14.78 14.78 6.99
N ASN A 260 15.42 15.93 6.76
CA ASN A 260 16.15 16.21 5.52
C ASN A 260 17.55 15.60 5.47
N GLU A 261 18.03 15.00 6.55
CA GLU A 261 19.34 14.35 6.61
C GLU A 261 19.20 12.93 7.14
N TYR A 262 19.80 11.99 6.39
CA TYR A 262 20.09 10.65 6.90
C TYR A 262 21.29 10.73 7.86
N ASP A 263 21.10 11.29 9.05
CA ASP A 263 22.13 11.40 10.09
C ASP A 263 22.50 10.02 10.69
N SER A 264 21.73 9.02 10.43
CA SER A 264 22.10 7.61 10.59
C SER A 264 21.30 6.84 9.54
N PRO A 265 21.94 5.98 8.72
CA PRO A 265 21.15 5.10 7.87
C PRO A 265 20.21 4.31 8.80
N PRO A 266 18.90 4.34 8.57
CA PRO A 266 18.03 3.46 9.32
C PRO A 266 18.52 2.03 9.10
N GLU A 267 18.75 1.29 10.19
CA GLU A 267 18.70 -0.17 10.10
C GLU A 267 17.42 -0.48 9.36
N ASP A 268 17.43 -1.44 8.44
CA ASP A 268 16.28 -1.75 7.61
C ASP A 268 15.03 -1.88 8.49
N PRO A 269 14.02 -0.97 8.40
CA PRO A 269 12.87 -0.97 9.31
C PRO A 269 11.95 -2.16 9.07
N TYR A 270 12.25 -2.99 8.09
CA TYR A 270 11.46 -4.15 7.68
C TYR A 270 12.15 -5.48 7.94
N ASP A 271 13.37 -5.43 8.46
CA ASP A 271 14.11 -6.62 8.88
C ASP A 271 13.56 -7.14 10.23
N ASP A 272 13.16 -8.39 10.28
CA ASP A 272 12.65 -9.08 11.50
C ASP A 272 13.75 -9.91 12.14
#